data_94d9a92f80ea83535ff213bc2a467d53
#
_entry.id   94d9a92f80ea83535ff213bc2a467d53
#
_cell.length_a   1.000
_cell.length_b   1.000
_cell.length_c   1.000
_cell.angle_alpha   90.00
_cell.angle_beta   90.00
_cell.angle_gamma   90.00
#
_symmetry.space_group_name_H-M   'P 1'
#
loop_
_entity.id
_entity.type
_entity.pdbx_description
1 polymer ?
#
loop_
_entity_poly.entity_id
_entity_poly.type
_entity_poly.pdbx_seq_one_letter_code
_entity_poly.pdbx_strand_id
1 'polypeptide(L)'
;MTVKSTLDWMNKIDMKILVASHTYIVDLNCEKLRALARLEPGIEVTVVVPKRWHPGGVQSKTIETQRRDEGAFRIIPISNFSQNHQGLLLFGTELIQLLKEFRPQIIQVEQGAKALAHTQAIVLNQLLRLKAKNIFFTWWNLPYTLKFPISLLESYNLNNTDGIISGNQDGATILREHGYRGAIKVMPQLGIDEKLFAPRSQLELTRKLGIDRSDFVIGFVGRFVPEKGLITLLNALVILKDRPWKLLLVGRGPLKSDILSIAATNQIQDRIIIVESVAHTEVADYINLMSTLVLPSETTSDFKTLTSVGWKEQFGHVLIEAMACKVPVIGSDSGEIPNVIGDAGLVFPEGDAEALANCCVQMMEAELAEKLGTIGYMKAMSQYTNQALAKQQLEFYQELVK
;
A
#
# COMPACT_ATOMS: atom_id res chain seq x y z
N MET A 1 -4.28 -52.15 -22.86
CA MET A 1 -3.09 -51.29 -22.83
C MET A 1 -3.55 -49.86 -22.54
N THR A 2 -3.41 -49.47 -21.30
CA THR A 2 -3.90 -48.17 -20.77
C THR A 2 -2.85 -47.11 -21.09
N VAL A 3 -3.22 -46.13 -21.89
CA VAL A 3 -2.41 -44.93 -22.16
C VAL A 3 -2.35 -44.14 -20.84
N LYS A 4 -1.28 -44.31 -20.06
CA LYS A 4 -0.94 -43.42 -18.96
C LYS A 4 -0.59 -42.05 -19.56
N SER A 5 -1.33 -41.04 -19.14
CA SER A 5 -1.16 -39.65 -19.52
C SER A 5 0.27 -39.18 -19.23
N THR A 6 0.98 -38.84 -20.29
CA THR A 6 2.32 -38.20 -20.26
C THR A 6 2.28 -36.70 -19.94
N LEU A 7 1.32 -36.24 -19.10
CA LEU A 7 1.09 -34.85 -18.78
C LEU A 7 1.47 -34.42 -17.35
N ASP A 8 2.03 -35.34 -16.55
CA ASP A 8 2.32 -35.08 -15.12
C ASP A 8 3.75 -34.59 -14.79
N TRP A 9 4.53 -34.17 -15.79
CA TRP A 9 5.88 -33.63 -15.58
C TRP A 9 6.00 -32.14 -15.76
N MET A 10 4.89 -31.40 -15.72
CA MET A 10 4.95 -29.92 -15.67
C MET A 10 5.45 -29.49 -14.30
N ASN A 11 6.72 -29.14 -14.26
CA ASN A 11 7.52 -28.44 -13.25
C ASN A 11 6.80 -28.14 -11.94
N LYS A 12 6.88 -29.08 -10.99
CA LYS A 12 6.50 -28.81 -9.60
C LYS A 12 7.46 -27.74 -9.09
N ILE A 13 6.97 -26.52 -8.89
CA ILE A 13 7.76 -25.43 -8.34
C ILE A 13 7.99 -25.76 -6.87
N ASP A 14 9.24 -26.02 -6.51
CA ASP A 14 9.68 -26.13 -5.12
C ASP A 14 10.43 -24.85 -4.79
N MET A 15 9.75 -23.88 -4.12
CA MET A 15 10.32 -22.57 -3.87
C MET A 15 10.13 -22.17 -2.41
N LYS A 16 11.23 -21.99 -1.71
CA LYS A 16 11.27 -21.50 -0.32
C LYS A 16 11.58 -19.99 -0.31
N ILE A 17 10.65 -19.22 0.20
CA ILE A 17 10.70 -17.77 0.22
C ILE A 17 10.76 -17.29 1.67
N LEU A 18 11.76 -16.49 2.00
CA LEU A 18 11.85 -15.79 3.28
C LEU A 18 11.59 -14.30 3.05
N VAL A 19 10.59 -13.74 3.75
CA VAL A 19 10.28 -12.30 3.72
C VAL A 19 10.51 -11.72 5.11
N ALA A 20 11.35 -10.70 5.22
CA ALA A 20 11.64 -10.03 6.49
C ALA A 20 11.10 -8.60 6.47
N SER A 21 10.15 -8.30 7.37
CA SER A 21 9.52 -6.98 7.47
C SER A 21 8.83 -6.75 8.81
N HIS A 22 8.86 -5.50 9.30
CA HIS A 22 8.04 -5.07 10.43
C HIS A 22 6.56 -4.88 10.07
N THR A 23 6.22 -4.78 8.79
CA THR A 23 4.84 -4.57 8.31
C THR A 23 3.91 -5.73 8.70
N TYR A 24 4.44 -6.94 8.75
CA TYR A 24 3.68 -8.18 8.98
C TYR A 24 3.46 -8.54 10.45
N ILE A 25 3.80 -7.63 11.38
CA ILE A 25 3.33 -7.71 12.77
C ILE A 25 1.81 -7.57 12.86
N VAL A 26 1.20 -6.90 11.87
CA VAL A 26 -0.25 -6.80 11.69
C VAL A 26 -0.70 -7.94 10.79
N ASP A 27 -1.55 -8.82 11.30
CA ASP A 27 -1.94 -10.05 10.63
C ASP A 27 -2.63 -9.83 9.28
N LEU A 28 -3.49 -8.83 9.18
CA LEU A 28 -4.18 -8.45 7.93
C LEU A 28 -3.21 -8.13 6.79
N ASN A 29 -2.02 -7.65 7.09
CA ASN A 29 -1.00 -7.36 6.09
C ASN A 29 -0.38 -8.62 5.47
N CYS A 30 -0.60 -9.79 6.07
CA CYS A 30 -0.03 -11.07 5.61
C CYS A 30 -0.81 -11.72 4.46
N GLU A 31 -2.01 -11.24 4.11
CA GLU A 31 -2.90 -11.92 3.17
C GLU A 31 -2.30 -12.15 1.79
N LYS A 32 -1.54 -11.19 1.24
CA LYS A 32 -0.82 -11.38 -0.02
C LYS A 32 0.20 -12.52 0.07
N LEU A 33 0.92 -12.63 1.18
CA LEU A 33 1.94 -13.68 1.38
C LEU A 33 1.29 -15.06 1.68
N ARG A 34 0.12 -15.07 2.34
CA ARG A 34 -0.71 -16.29 2.47
C ARG A 34 -1.21 -16.74 1.11
N ALA A 35 -1.69 -15.81 0.28
CA ALA A 35 -2.09 -16.10 -1.09
C ALA A 35 -0.92 -16.67 -1.89
N LEU A 36 0.28 -16.08 -1.78
CA LEU A 36 1.51 -16.56 -2.43
C LEU A 36 1.82 -18.02 -2.07
N ALA A 37 1.74 -18.38 -0.77
CA ALA A 37 1.98 -19.75 -0.31
C ALA A 37 0.94 -20.77 -0.82
N ARG A 38 -0.23 -20.30 -1.27
CA ARG A 38 -1.33 -21.14 -1.77
C ARG A 38 -1.41 -21.21 -3.30
N LEU A 39 -0.60 -20.44 -4.04
CA LEU A 39 -0.68 -20.38 -5.51
C LEU A 39 -0.34 -21.71 -6.15
N GLU A 40 0.70 -22.38 -5.66
CA GLU A 40 1.16 -23.65 -6.22
C GLU A 40 1.68 -24.59 -5.12
N PRO A 41 1.46 -25.90 -5.25
CA PRO A 41 2.06 -26.88 -4.34
C PRO A 41 3.59 -26.81 -4.39
N GLY A 42 4.25 -26.76 -3.22
CA GLY A 42 5.72 -26.68 -3.11
C GLY A 42 6.24 -25.25 -2.86
N ILE A 43 5.38 -24.23 -2.83
CA ILE A 43 5.76 -22.90 -2.36
C ILE A 43 5.66 -22.85 -0.85
N GLU A 44 6.76 -22.57 -0.17
CA GLU A 44 6.81 -22.32 1.28
C GLU A 44 7.19 -20.85 1.53
N VAL A 45 6.38 -20.13 2.30
CA VAL A 45 6.64 -18.75 2.67
C VAL A 45 6.85 -18.63 4.18
N THR A 46 8.04 -18.18 4.57
CA THR A 46 8.38 -17.88 5.95
C THR A 46 8.55 -16.37 6.12
N VAL A 47 7.73 -15.77 6.97
CA VAL A 47 7.77 -14.34 7.27
C VAL A 47 8.51 -14.13 8.58
N VAL A 48 9.60 -13.38 8.53
CA VAL A 48 10.37 -12.95 9.70
C VAL A 48 9.91 -11.56 10.12
N VAL A 49 9.49 -11.43 11.36
CA VAL A 49 9.06 -10.16 11.94
C VAL A 49 9.84 -9.84 13.21
N PRO A 50 10.02 -8.55 13.57
CA PRO A 50 10.58 -8.22 14.87
C PRO A 50 9.68 -8.75 15.98
N LYS A 51 10.29 -9.37 17.00
CA LYS A 51 9.57 -9.91 18.16
C LYS A 51 8.84 -8.80 18.92
N ARG A 52 9.47 -7.62 19.01
CA ARG A 52 8.91 -6.43 19.65
C ARG A 52 9.05 -5.23 18.74
N TRP A 53 7.93 -4.58 18.45
CA TRP A 53 7.93 -3.41 17.57
C TRP A 53 6.97 -2.34 18.06
N HIS A 54 7.42 -1.08 17.98
CA HIS A 54 6.61 0.10 18.26
C HIS A 54 6.29 0.79 16.91
N PRO A 55 5.07 0.62 16.37
CA PRO A 55 4.75 1.10 15.03
C PRO A 55 4.80 2.62 14.87
N GLY A 56 4.59 3.36 15.97
CA GLY A 56 4.42 4.82 15.93
C GLY A 56 3.05 5.26 15.41
N GLY A 57 2.85 6.55 15.28
CA GLY A 57 1.59 7.12 14.77
C GLY A 57 0.41 6.90 15.72
N VAL A 58 -0.68 6.33 15.19
CA VAL A 58 -1.93 6.11 15.94
C VAL A 58 -1.81 5.01 17.01
N GLN A 59 -0.90 4.06 16.82
CA GLN A 59 -0.66 2.97 17.78
C GLN A 59 0.52 3.32 18.69
N SER A 60 0.21 3.69 19.93
CA SER A 60 1.19 4.05 20.96
C SER A 60 1.77 2.87 21.73
N LYS A 61 1.28 1.65 21.51
CA LYS A 61 1.70 0.45 22.26
C LYS A 61 2.70 -0.39 21.45
N THR A 62 3.72 -0.91 22.16
CA THR A 62 4.61 -1.93 21.60
C THR A 62 3.82 -3.22 21.33
N ILE A 63 3.94 -3.73 20.11
CA ILE A 63 3.35 -5.00 19.71
C ILE A 63 4.38 -6.10 19.93
N GLU A 64 3.98 -7.17 20.61
CA GLU A 64 4.72 -8.42 20.69
C GLU A 64 4.08 -9.43 19.74
N THR A 65 4.85 -9.89 18.76
CA THR A 65 4.37 -10.84 17.77
C THR A 65 4.57 -12.27 18.25
N GLN A 66 3.57 -13.11 18.05
CA GLN A 66 3.64 -14.54 18.35
C GLN A 66 3.94 -15.34 17.09
N ARG A 67 4.61 -16.48 17.28
CA ARG A 67 4.85 -17.45 16.20
C ARG A 67 3.53 -18.05 15.73
N ARG A 68 3.39 -18.19 14.41
CA ARG A 68 2.27 -18.86 13.77
C ARG A 68 2.80 -19.83 12.71
N ASP A 69 2.14 -20.97 12.60
CA ASP A 69 2.44 -21.99 11.59
C ASP A 69 1.12 -22.43 10.96
N GLU A 70 0.99 -22.13 9.67
CA GLU A 70 -0.19 -22.46 8.86
C GLU A 70 0.21 -23.44 7.72
N GLY A 71 1.22 -24.28 7.96
CA GLY A 71 1.75 -25.22 6.97
C GLY A 71 2.72 -24.55 6.00
N ALA A 72 2.27 -24.26 4.78
CA ALA A 72 3.11 -23.62 3.76
C ALA A 72 3.42 -22.14 4.06
N PHE A 73 2.67 -21.50 4.97
CA PHE A 73 2.87 -20.13 5.43
C PHE A 73 3.21 -20.11 6.93
N ARG A 74 4.27 -19.38 7.30
CA ARG A 74 4.72 -19.26 8.69
C ARG A 74 5.12 -17.85 9.04
N ILE A 75 4.81 -17.41 10.29
CA ILE A 75 5.30 -16.15 10.87
C ILE A 75 6.24 -16.51 12.02
N ILE A 76 7.48 -16.04 11.93
CA ILE A 76 8.52 -16.30 12.91
C ILE A 76 9.01 -14.97 13.49
N PRO A 77 8.61 -14.63 14.74
CA PRO A 77 9.16 -13.47 15.44
C PRO A 77 10.58 -13.76 15.87
N ILE A 78 11.49 -12.85 15.54
CA ILE A 78 12.92 -12.92 15.90
C ILE A 78 13.27 -11.72 16.78
N SER A 79 14.13 -11.92 17.76
CA SER A 79 14.68 -10.83 18.59
C SER A 79 15.30 -9.76 17.68
N ASN A 80 15.16 -8.49 18.05
CA ASN A 80 15.54 -7.39 17.17
C ASN A 80 16.19 -6.25 17.94
N PHE A 81 17.09 -5.54 17.28
CA PHE A 81 17.89 -4.47 17.87
C PHE A 81 17.13 -3.16 17.84
N SER A 82 16.54 -2.68 16.84
CA SER A 82 15.73 -1.49 16.83
C SER A 82 14.24 -1.85 17.00
N GLN A 83 13.50 -1.05 17.77
CA GLN A 83 12.07 -1.30 18.00
C GLN A 83 11.14 -0.32 17.30
N ASN A 84 11.67 0.72 16.62
CA ASN A 84 10.90 1.78 15.98
C ASN A 84 11.57 2.42 14.76
N HIS A 85 12.84 2.10 14.49
CA HIS A 85 13.60 2.62 13.35
C HIS A 85 13.80 1.55 12.29
N GLN A 86 13.07 1.64 11.19
CA GLN A 86 13.12 0.67 10.08
C GLN A 86 14.53 0.51 9.49
N GLY A 87 15.23 1.62 9.24
CA GLY A 87 16.57 1.58 8.65
C GLY A 87 17.65 0.95 9.55
N LEU A 88 17.42 0.97 10.87
CA LEU A 88 18.32 0.42 11.89
C LEU A 88 17.88 -0.97 12.39
N LEU A 89 16.82 -1.53 11.84
CA LEU A 89 16.36 -2.86 12.23
C LEU A 89 17.42 -3.91 11.91
N LEU A 90 17.82 -4.67 12.91
CA LEU A 90 18.65 -5.88 12.79
C LEU A 90 17.97 -7.00 13.55
N PHE A 91 18.02 -8.18 13.00
CA PHE A 91 17.49 -9.39 13.63
C PHE A 91 18.57 -10.12 14.43
N GLY A 92 18.16 -10.79 15.48
CA GLY A 92 19.03 -11.57 16.35
C GLY A 92 19.61 -12.82 15.68
N THR A 93 20.40 -13.55 16.48
CA THR A 93 21.12 -14.74 16.01
C THR A 93 20.21 -15.90 15.60
N GLU A 94 18.95 -15.90 16.03
CA GLU A 94 17.92 -16.86 15.64
C GLU A 94 17.69 -16.86 14.13
N LEU A 95 17.94 -15.72 13.44
CA LEU A 95 17.88 -15.63 11.97
C LEU A 95 18.92 -16.56 11.32
N ILE A 96 20.11 -16.70 11.91
CA ILE A 96 21.17 -17.58 11.38
C ILE A 96 20.72 -19.05 11.41
N GLN A 97 20.12 -19.46 12.51
CA GLN A 97 19.61 -20.83 12.63
C GLN A 97 18.47 -21.07 11.65
N LEU A 98 17.51 -20.14 11.56
CA LEU A 98 16.40 -20.22 10.63
C LEU A 98 16.88 -20.34 9.17
N LEU A 99 17.84 -19.54 8.75
CA LEU A 99 18.39 -19.57 7.39
C LEU A 99 19.11 -20.89 7.08
N LYS A 100 19.83 -21.48 8.06
CA LYS A 100 20.49 -22.79 7.90
C LYS A 100 19.49 -23.92 7.72
N GLU A 101 18.38 -23.89 8.47
CA GLU A 101 17.34 -24.92 8.47
C GLU A 101 16.41 -24.77 7.26
N PHE A 102 15.91 -23.56 7.01
CA PHE A 102 14.92 -23.30 5.97
C PHE A 102 15.53 -23.30 4.56
N ARG A 103 16.78 -22.78 4.40
CA ARG A 103 17.51 -22.68 3.13
C ARG A 103 16.67 -22.09 2.00
N PRO A 104 16.25 -20.82 2.09
CA PRO A 104 15.40 -20.18 1.08
C PRO A 104 16.13 -20.01 -0.26
N GLN A 105 15.36 -20.00 -1.37
CA GLN A 105 15.85 -19.57 -2.68
C GLN A 105 15.65 -18.05 -2.88
N ILE A 106 14.71 -17.45 -2.15
CA ILE A 106 14.45 -16.02 -2.16
C ILE A 106 14.57 -15.48 -0.74
N ILE A 107 15.31 -14.40 -0.56
CA ILE A 107 15.34 -13.60 0.67
C ILE A 107 14.92 -12.18 0.30
N GLN A 108 13.72 -11.79 0.72
CA GLN A 108 13.19 -10.44 0.51
C GLN A 108 13.15 -9.66 1.82
N VAL A 109 13.74 -8.46 1.84
CA VAL A 109 13.69 -7.54 2.98
C VAL A 109 12.92 -6.29 2.59
N GLU A 110 11.93 -5.90 3.39
CA GLU A 110 11.02 -4.81 3.01
C GLU A 110 11.28 -3.52 3.82
N GLN A 111 12.48 -2.97 3.68
CA GLN A 111 12.92 -1.74 4.37
C GLN A 111 13.78 -0.82 3.49
N GLY A 112 13.86 -1.10 2.19
CA GLY A 112 14.55 -0.28 1.21
C GLY A 112 16.07 -0.43 1.18
N ALA A 113 16.70 0.29 0.25
CA ALA A 113 18.12 0.18 -0.08
C ALA A 113 19.08 0.54 1.07
N LYS A 114 18.66 1.39 1.99
CA LYS A 114 19.48 1.91 3.10
C LYS A 114 19.35 1.09 4.40
N ALA A 115 18.68 -0.05 4.38
CA ALA A 115 18.34 -0.80 5.58
C ALA A 115 19.46 -1.76 6.00
N LEU A 116 19.79 -1.74 7.29
CA LEU A 116 20.74 -2.69 7.89
C LEU A 116 20.26 -4.14 7.82
N ALA A 117 18.94 -4.38 7.93
CA ALA A 117 18.39 -5.73 7.81
C ALA A 117 18.65 -6.33 6.42
N HIS A 118 18.65 -5.52 5.35
CA HIS A 118 18.96 -5.99 4.02
C HIS A 118 20.46 -6.34 3.89
N THR A 119 21.33 -5.49 4.42
CA THR A 119 22.77 -5.81 4.52
C THR A 119 23.00 -7.10 5.30
N GLN A 120 22.34 -7.26 6.45
CA GLN A 120 22.41 -8.48 7.27
C GLN A 120 22.00 -9.72 6.48
N ALA A 121 20.89 -9.64 5.74
CA ALA A 121 20.41 -10.75 4.92
C ALA A 121 21.43 -11.14 3.83
N ILE A 122 21.99 -10.15 3.11
CA ILE A 122 23.02 -10.36 2.09
C ILE A 122 24.26 -11.04 2.70
N VAL A 123 24.78 -10.50 3.80
CA VAL A 123 25.98 -11.04 4.48
C VAL A 123 25.72 -12.48 4.95
N LEU A 124 24.56 -12.77 5.55
CA LEU A 124 24.22 -14.12 5.99
C LEU A 124 24.04 -15.07 4.82
N ASN A 125 23.42 -14.65 3.72
CA ASN A 125 23.30 -15.44 2.49
C ASN A 125 24.68 -15.86 1.97
N GLN A 126 25.65 -14.93 1.93
CA GLN A 126 27.01 -15.18 1.49
C GLN A 126 27.78 -16.12 2.44
N LEU A 127 27.76 -15.81 3.76
CA LEU A 127 28.47 -16.60 4.78
C LEU A 127 27.96 -18.04 4.89
N LEU A 128 26.65 -18.23 4.78
CA LEU A 128 25.99 -19.54 4.85
C LEU A 128 25.96 -20.25 3.49
N ARG A 129 26.44 -19.61 2.43
CA ARG A 129 26.47 -20.14 1.05
C ARG A 129 25.11 -20.67 0.61
N LEU A 130 24.03 -19.91 0.89
CA LEU A 130 22.67 -20.32 0.57
C LEU A 130 22.39 -20.25 -0.94
N LYS A 131 23.05 -19.32 -1.65
CA LYS A 131 22.81 -18.98 -3.07
C LYS A 131 21.39 -18.46 -3.32
N ALA A 132 20.75 -17.90 -2.32
CA ALA A 132 19.44 -17.29 -2.45
C ALA A 132 19.53 -15.97 -3.24
N LYS A 133 18.46 -15.60 -3.93
CA LYS A 133 18.32 -14.28 -4.55
C LYS A 133 17.95 -13.25 -3.49
N ASN A 134 18.73 -12.20 -3.39
CA ASN A 134 18.49 -11.08 -2.48
C ASN A 134 17.58 -10.06 -3.14
N ILE A 135 16.47 -9.76 -2.51
CA ILE A 135 15.47 -8.81 -2.99
C ILE A 135 15.18 -7.81 -1.87
N PHE A 136 14.89 -6.57 -2.22
CA PHE A 136 14.24 -5.69 -1.26
C PHE A 136 12.99 -5.02 -1.85
N PHE A 137 12.12 -4.56 -0.94
CA PHE A 137 10.97 -3.73 -1.24
C PHE A 137 11.19 -2.31 -0.70
N THR A 138 10.70 -1.28 -1.43
CA THR A 138 10.70 0.11 -0.98
C THR A 138 9.45 0.87 -1.39
N TRP A 139 8.96 1.74 -0.47
CA TRP A 139 7.96 2.78 -0.74
C TRP A 139 8.57 4.13 -1.08
N TRP A 140 9.90 4.28 -0.97
CA TRP A 140 10.55 5.57 -1.07
C TRP A 140 10.38 6.19 -2.45
N ASN A 141 9.80 7.39 -2.51
CA ASN A 141 9.44 8.08 -3.76
C ASN A 141 9.94 9.54 -3.84
N LEU A 142 10.88 9.92 -2.97
CA LEU A 142 11.48 11.25 -2.98
C LEU A 142 12.98 11.17 -3.33
N PRO A 143 13.51 12.05 -4.18
CA PRO A 143 14.93 12.15 -4.42
C PRO A 143 15.70 12.38 -3.11
N TYR A 144 16.85 11.78 -2.98
CA TYR A 144 17.71 11.91 -1.82
C TYR A 144 19.19 11.86 -2.19
N THR A 145 20.03 12.46 -1.33
CA THR A 145 21.47 12.39 -1.45
C THR A 145 22.04 11.85 -0.15
N LEU A 146 22.92 10.86 -0.26
CA LEU A 146 23.53 10.20 0.89
C LEU A 146 24.98 10.64 1.09
N LYS A 147 25.31 10.87 2.36
CA LYS A 147 26.70 11.10 2.81
C LYS A 147 27.27 9.80 3.38
N PHE A 148 28.61 9.69 3.37
CA PHE A 148 29.30 8.64 4.11
C PHE A 148 28.87 8.63 5.60
N PRO A 149 28.65 7.48 6.23
CA PRO A 149 28.81 6.11 5.70
C PRO A 149 27.56 5.51 5.03
N ILE A 150 26.42 6.20 5.02
CA ILE A 150 25.13 5.65 4.52
C ILE A 150 25.20 5.40 3.01
N SER A 151 25.92 6.24 2.26
CA SER A 151 26.14 6.03 0.82
C SER A 151 26.87 4.72 0.51
N LEU A 152 27.85 4.35 1.35
CA LEU A 152 28.54 3.08 1.21
C LEU A 152 27.64 1.88 1.50
N LEU A 153 26.77 2.00 2.53
CA LEU A 153 25.79 0.98 2.86
C LEU A 153 24.80 0.74 1.71
N GLU A 154 24.26 1.82 1.15
CA GLU A 154 23.36 1.72 0.01
C GLU A 154 24.04 1.10 -1.21
N SER A 155 25.24 1.58 -1.55
CA SER A 155 26.01 1.04 -2.67
C SER A 155 26.29 -0.45 -2.51
N TYR A 156 26.66 -0.89 -1.29
CA TYR A 156 26.84 -2.30 -1.00
C TYR A 156 25.53 -3.09 -1.20
N ASN A 157 24.41 -2.60 -0.68
CA ASN A 157 23.12 -3.24 -0.81
C ASN A 157 22.69 -3.34 -2.27
N LEU A 158 22.75 -2.25 -3.04
CA LEU A 158 22.38 -2.23 -4.46
C LEU A 158 23.23 -3.20 -5.30
N ASN A 159 24.54 -3.25 -5.05
CA ASN A 159 25.45 -4.12 -5.80
C ASN A 159 25.27 -5.64 -5.48
N ASN A 160 24.64 -5.97 -4.37
CA ASN A 160 24.39 -7.36 -3.94
C ASN A 160 22.90 -7.71 -3.94
N THR A 161 22.08 -6.96 -4.66
CA THR A 161 20.64 -7.18 -4.82
C THR A 161 20.35 -7.73 -6.21
N ASP A 162 19.66 -8.87 -6.30
CA ASP A 162 19.28 -9.51 -7.57
C ASP A 162 18.01 -8.89 -8.17
N GLY A 163 17.09 -8.40 -7.34
CA GLY A 163 15.85 -7.80 -7.79
C GLY A 163 15.27 -6.80 -6.78
N ILE A 164 14.49 -5.84 -7.26
CA ILE A 164 13.83 -4.84 -6.41
C ILE A 164 12.34 -4.84 -6.71
N ILE A 165 11.53 -4.74 -5.66
CA ILE A 165 10.12 -4.40 -5.78
C ILE A 165 9.96 -2.95 -5.28
N SER A 166 9.53 -2.07 -6.17
CA SER A 166 9.23 -0.67 -5.84
C SER A 166 7.72 -0.49 -5.71
N GLY A 167 7.28 0.15 -4.65
CA GLY A 167 5.86 0.43 -4.41
C GLY A 167 5.27 1.49 -5.36
N ASN A 168 6.13 2.19 -6.11
CA ASN A 168 5.76 3.27 -7.03
C ASN A 168 6.84 3.48 -8.11
N GLN A 169 6.46 4.18 -9.17
CA GLN A 169 7.33 4.45 -10.32
C GLN A 169 8.49 5.41 -9.98
N ASP A 170 8.24 6.40 -9.13
CA ASP A 170 9.29 7.32 -8.67
C ASP A 170 10.43 6.59 -7.98
N GLY A 171 10.10 5.66 -7.07
CA GLY A 171 11.09 4.84 -6.39
C GLY A 171 11.94 4.02 -7.34
N ALA A 172 11.34 3.45 -8.38
CA ALA A 172 12.06 2.73 -9.42
C ALA A 172 13.03 3.65 -10.17
N THR A 173 12.60 4.86 -10.52
CA THR A 173 13.42 5.88 -11.20
C THR A 173 14.60 6.30 -10.33
N ILE A 174 14.35 6.64 -9.07
CA ILE A 174 15.40 7.03 -8.11
C ILE A 174 16.45 5.92 -7.96
N LEU A 175 16.04 4.66 -7.85
CA LEU A 175 16.99 3.54 -7.74
C LEU A 175 17.84 3.36 -9.01
N ARG A 176 17.28 3.63 -10.20
CA ARG A 176 18.04 3.69 -11.46
C ARG A 176 19.07 4.81 -11.46
N GLU A 177 18.71 6.01 -10.99
CA GLU A 177 19.60 7.15 -10.84
C GLU A 177 20.73 6.86 -9.85
N HIS A 178 20.45 6.11 -8.76
CA HIS A 178 21.43 5.62 -7.80
C HIS A 178 22.29 4.44 -8.31
N GLY A 179 22.15 4.09 -9.57
CA GLY A 179 23.04 3.15 -10.27
C GLY A 179 22.58 1.70 -10.29
N TYR A 180 21.39 1.36 -9.77
CA TYR A 180 20.89 -0.01 -9.87
C TYR A 180 20.55 -0.40 -11.31
N ARG A 181 21.06 -1.54 -11.79
CA ARG A 181 20.90 -2.03 -13.17
C ARG A 181 20.15 -3.36 -13.27
N GLY A 182 19.87 -4.02 -12.14
CA GLY A 182 19.13 -5.29 -12.09
C GLY A 182 17.62 -5.15 -12.36
N ALA A 183 16.87 -6.21 -12.17
CA ALA A 183 15.42 -6.22 -12.37
C ALA A 183 14.68 -5.36 -11.33
N ILE A 184 13.71 -4.55 -11.77
CA ILE A 184 12.79 -3.81 -10.89
C ILE A 184 11.35 -4.15 -11.31
N LYS A 185 10.54 -4.56 -10.35
CA LYS A 185 9.08 -4.70 -10.49
C LYS A 185 8.40 -3.57 -9.72
N VAL A 186 7.54 -2.81 -10.39
CA VAL A 186 6.69 -1.82 -9.71
C VAL A 186 5.37 -2.49 -9.34
N MET A 187 5.09 -2.59 -8.04
CA MET A 187 3.86 -3.13 -7.50
C MET A 187 3.72 -2.77 -6.01
N PRO A 188 2.49 -2.61 -5.48
CA PRO A 188 2.30 -2.30 -4.06
C PRO A 188 2.68 -3.47 -3.16
N GLN A 189 3.05 -3.14 -1.92
CA GLN A 189 3.40 -4.10 -0.88
C GLN A 189 2.21 -4.97 -0.48
N LEU A 190 1.04 -4.34 -0.34
CA LEU A 190 -0.19 -4.94 0.16
C LEU A 190 -1.26 -4.90 -0.93
N GLY A 191 -2.07 -5.94 -0.99
CA GLY A 191 -3.24 -6.00 -1.85
C GLY A 191 -4.53 -5.71 -1.08
N ILE A 192 -5.63 -5.73 -1.80
CA ILE A 192 -6.98 -5.65 -1.24
C ILE A 192 -7.55 -7.06 -1.00
N ASP A 193 -8.37 -7.15 0.04
CA ASP A 193 -9.24 -8.31 0.26
C ASP A 193 -10.55 -8.06 -0.50
N GLU A 194 -10.74 -8.78 -1.60
CA GLU A 194 -11.93 -8.67 -2.46
C GLU A 194 -13.23 -9.15 -1.81
N LYS A 195 -13.16 -9.83 -0.66
CA LYS A 195 -14.32 -10.19 0.14
C LYS A 195 -14.72 -9.05 1.08
N LEU A 196 -13.75 -8.31 1.57
CA LEU A 196 -13.97 -7.15 2.42
C LEU A 196 -14.38 -5.94 1.57
N PHE A 197 -13.61 -5.61 0.54
CA PHE A 197 -13.88 -4.51 -0.38
C PHE A 197 -14.63 -5.03 -1.62
N ALA A 198 -15.94 -4.99 -1.54
CA ALA A 198 -16.85 -5.42 -2.60
C ALA A 198 -18.05 -4.48 -2.68
N PRO A 199 -18.71 -4.36 -3.84
CA PRO A 199 -19.93 -3.59 -3.99
C PRO A 199 -21.03 -4.19 -3.09
N ARG A 200 -21.63 -3.37 -2.24
CA ARG A 200 -22.73 -3.79 -1.35
C ARG A 200 -23.64 -2.62 -0.98
N SER A 201 -24.91 -2.91 -0.72
CA SER A 201 -25.86 -1.89 -0.28
C SER A 201 -25.78 -1.71 1.24
N GLN A 202 -25.78 -0.45 1.69
CA GLN A 202 -25.64 -0.05 3.10
C GLN A 202 -26.84 0.75 3.59
N LEU A 203 -28.07 0.24 3.41
CA LEU A 203 -29.32 0.96 3.68
C LEU A 203 -29.46 1.45 5.13
N GLU A 204 -29.01 0.66 6.10
CA GLU A 204 -29.10 1.05 7.52
C GLU A 204 -28.10 2.17 7.84
N LEU A 205 -26.86 2.04 7.34
CA LEU A 205 -25.82 3.06 7.53
C LEU A 205 -26.17 4.36 6.83
N THR A 206 -26.75 4.30 5.62
CA THR A 206 -27.30 5.45 4.88
C THR A 206 -28.29 6.22 5.73
N ARG A 207 -29.28 5.54 6.32
CA ARG A 207 -30.29 6.16 7.19
C ARG A 207 -29.69 6.75 8.47
N LYS A 208 -28.76 6.00 9.10
CA LYS A 208 -28.07 6.45 10.33
C LYS A 208 -27.31 7.74 10.13
N LEU A 209 -26.72 7.95 8.95
CA LEU A 209 -25.94 9.13 8.61
C LEU A 209 -26.78 10.25 7.99
N GLY A 210 -28.08 10.08 7.83
CA GLY A 210 -28.95 11.08 7.22
C GLY A 210 -28.61 11.37 5.76
N ILE A 211 -28.18 10.33 5.03
CA ILE A 211 -27.90 10.40 3.60
C ILE A 211 -29.18 9.98 2.84
N ASP A 212 -29.66 10.84 1.97
CA ASP A 212 -30.80 10.52 1.11
C ASP A 212 -30.32 9.82 -0.17
N ARG A 213 -31.22 9.03 -0.77
CA ARG A 213 -30.89 8.28 -2.02
C ARG A 213 -30.56 9.21 -3.20
N SER A 214 -30.99 10.46 -3.17
CA SER A 214 -30.74 11.48 -4.18
C SER A 214 -29.45 12.26 -3.92
N ASP A 215 -28.82 12.10 -2.76
CA ASP A 215 -27.59 12.81 -2.44
C ASP A 215 -26.42 12.29 -3.29
N PHE A 216 -25.66 13.19 -3.87
CA PHE A 216 -24.36 12.86 -4.45
C PHE A 216 -23.32 12.92 -3.33
N VAL A 217 -22.85 11.77 -2.88
CA VAL A 217 -21.93 11.65 -1.75
C VAL A 217 -20.48 11.67 -2.24
N ILE A 218 -19.78 12.74 -1.95
CA ILE A 218 -18.33 12.84 -2.17
C ILE A 218 -17.64 12.32 -0.92
N GLY A 219 -16.77 11.33 -1.07
CA GLY A 219 -16.13 10.66 0.04
C GLY A 219 -14.64 10.92 0.14
N PHE A 220 -14.12 10.93 1.35
CA PHE A 220 -12.70 10.89 1.67
C PHE A 220 -12.47 9.91 2.82
N VAL A 221 -11.44 9.07 2.69
CA VAL A 221 -11.01 8.15 3.76
C VAL A 221 -9.51 8.36 4.02
N GLY A 222 -9.16 8.73 5.25
CA GLY A 222 -7.75 8.93 5.59
C GLY A 222 -7.53 9.84 6.79
N ARG A 223 -6.26 10.14 7.05
CA ARG A 223 -5.88 11.08 8.12
C ARG A 223 -6.23 12.51 7.72
N PHE A 224 -6.71 13.31 8.67
CA PHE A 224 -6.99 14.74 8.44
C PHE A 224 -5.73 15.57 8.72
N VAL A 225 -4.80 15.52 7.77
CA VAL A 225 -3.48 16.18 7.80
C VAL A 225 -3.26 16.99 6.52
N PRO A 226 -2.42 18.05 6.56
CA PRO A 226 -2.25 18.96 5.42
C PRO A 226 -1.93 18.26 4.11
N GLU A 227 -1.02 17.30 4.13
CA GLU A 227 -0.59 16.56 2.93
C GLU A 227 -1.68 15.71 2.26
N LYS A 228 -2.85 15.59 2.88
CA LYS A 228 -4.01 14.90 2.31
C LYS A 228 -4.97 15.84 1.57
N GLY A 229 -4.66 17.14 1.47
CA GLY A 229 -5.35 18.08 0.60
C GLY A 229 -6.82 18.35 0.96
N LEU A 230 -7.23 18.12 2.23
CA LEU A 230 -8.62 18.31 2.64
C LEU A 230 -9.10 19.75 2.52
N ILE A 231 -8.19 20.72 2.61
CA ILE A 231 -8.54 22.14 2.44
C ILE A 231 -8.90 22.43 0.98
N THR A 232 -8.13 21.87 0.03
CA THR A 232 -8.43 21.97 -1.41
C THR A 232 -9.77 21.31 -1.74
N LEU A 233 -10.07 20.13 -1.13
CA LEU A 233 -11.38 19.50 -1.27
C LEU A 233 -12.52 20.40 -0.78
N LEU A 234 -12.39 21.01 0.40
CA LEU A 234 -13.40 21.91 0.93
C LEU A 234 -13.58 23.14 0.03
N ASN A 235 -12.50 23.76 -0.44
CA ASN A 235 -12.57 24.90 -1.34
C ASN A 235 -13.28 24.53 -2.66
N ALA A 236 -13.02 23.35 -3.22
CA ALA A 236 -13.74 22.85 -4.38
C ALA A 236 -15.25 22.69 -4.11
N LEU A 237 -15.62 22.22 -2.93
CA LEU A 237 -17.02 22.08 -2.53
C LEU A 237 -17.73 23.41 -2.25
N VAL A 238 -17.00 24.42 -1.80
CA VAL A 238 -17.51 25.81 -1.68
C VAL A 238 -17.84 26.37 -3.07
N ILE A 239 -17.03 26.11 -4.10
CA ILE A 239 -17.34 26.47 -5.50
C ILE A 239 -18.64 25.80 -5.95
N LEU A 240 -18.91 24.60 -5.48
CA LEU A 240 -20.09 23.79 -5.83
C LEU A 240 -21.27 23.98 -4.87
N LYS A 241 -21.31 25.05 -4.05
CA LYS A 241 -22.35 25.24 -3.01
C LYS A 241 -23.79 25.20 -3.55
N ASP A 242 -24.01 25.58 -4.81
CA ASP A 242 -25.33 25.61 -5.44
C ASP A 242 -25.75 24.24 -6.04
N ARG A 243 -24.91 23.23 -5.93
CA ARG A 243 -25.17 21.86 -6.37
C ARG A 243 -25.57 20.95 -5.20
N PRO A 244 -26.38 19.89 -5.42
CA PRO A 244 -26.72 18.92 -4.38
C PRO A 244 -25.58 17.93 -4.16
N TRP A 245 -24.84 18.09 -3.06
CA TRP A 245 -23.80 17.15 -2.63
C TRP A 245 -23.78 17.02 -1.12
N LYS A 246 -23.26 15.90 -0.62
CA LYS A 246 -22.81 15.68 0.75
C LYS A 246 -21.35 15.26 0.77
N LEU A 247 -20.61 15.65 1.78
CA LEU A 247 -19.24 15.23 2.03
C LEU A 247 -19.19 14.23 3.17
N LEU A 248 -18.70 13.04 2.91
CA LEU A 248 -18.46 12.00 3.91
C LEU A 248 -16.96 11.87 4.17
N LEU A 249 -16.52 12.32 5.34
CA LEU A 249 -15.14 12.25 5.81
C LEU A 249 -14.99 11.10 6.81
N VAL A 250 -14.23 10.08 6.46
CA VAL A 250 -13.94 8.94 7.33
C VAL A 250 -12.48 9.00 7.78
N GLY A 251 -12.28 9.29 9.06
CA GLY A 251 -10.94 9.44 9.62
C GLY A 251 -10.84 10.51 10.68
N ARG A 252 -9.62 10.84 11.07
CA ARG A 252 -9.31 11.81 12.12
C ARG A 252 -7.96 12.50 11.89
N GLY A 253 -7.76 13.65 12.51
CA GLY A 253 -6.49 14.37 12.49
C GLY A 253 -6.62 15.82 12.92
N PRO A 254 -5.51 16.55 12.98
CA PRO A 254 -5.46 17.93 13.47
C PRO A 254 -6.30 18.90 12.66
N LEU A 255 -6.53 18.66 11.36
CA LEU A 255 -7.31 19.56 10.51
C LEU A 255 -8.83 19.56 10.80
N LYS A 256 -9.34 18.74 11.74
CA LYS A 256 -10.78 18.69 12.02
C LYS A 256 -11.35 20.07 12.39
N SER A 257 -10.66 20.86 13.21
CA SER A 257 -11.09 22.21 13.58
C SER A 257 -11.16 23.15 12.37
N ASP A 258 -10.18 23.06 11.48
CA ASP A 258 -10.11 23.91 10.29
C ASP A 258 -11.23 23.54 9.30
N ILE A 259 -11.49 22.24 9.12
CA ILE A 259 -12.60 21.73 8.32
C ILE A 259 -13.94 22.30 8.80
N LEU A 260 -14.21 22.24 10.11
CA LEU A 260 -15.44 22.75 10.69
C LEU A 260 -15.54 24.28 10.59
N SER A 261 -14.44 25.00 10.75
CA SER A 261 -14.37 26.43 10.62
C SER A 261 -14.67 26.91 9.19
N ILE A 262 -14.03 26.28 8.20
CA ILE A 262 -14.29 26.57 6.77
C ILE A 262 -15.74 26.26 6.42
N ALA A 263 -16.27 25.14 6.89
CA ALA A 263 -17.66 24.74 6.66
C ALA A 263 -18.66 25.78 7.21
N ALA A 264 -18.45 26.23 8.44
CA ALA A 264 -19.32 27.24 9.08
C ALA A 264 -19.25 28.58 8.36
N THR A 265 -18.03 29.06 8.03
CA THR A 265 -17.82 30.31 7.31
C THR A 265 -18.53 30.34 5.96
N ASN A 266 -18.58 29.24 5.26
CA ASN A 266 -19.17 29.10 3.94
C ASN A 266 -20.62 28.55 3.96
N GLN A 267 -21.21 28.34 5.14
CA GLN A 267 -22.58 27.85 5.34
C GLN A 267 -22.85 26.50 4.67
N ILE A 268 -21.88 25.58 4.76
CA ILE A 268 -21.97 24.20 4.22
C ILE A 268 -21.87 23.12 5.29
N GLN A 269 -21.89 23.49 6.59
CA GLN A 269 -21.71 22.56 7.71
C GLN A 269 -22.74 21.42 7.71
N ASP A 270 -23.97 21.68 7.29
CA ASP A 270 -25.06 20.69 7.27
C ASP A 270 -24.90 19.61 6.18
N ARG A 271 -23.92 19.81 5.29
CA ARG A 271 -23.59 18.88 4.21
C ARG A 271 -22.39 18.00 4.53
N ILE A 272 -21.72 18.22 5.68
CA ILE A 272 -20.49 17.52 6.05
C ILE A 272 -20.77 16.49 7.14
N ILE A 273 -20.47 15.24 6.84
CA ILE A 273 -20.57 14.11 7.75
C ILE A 273 -19.17 13.65 8.10
N ILE A 274 -18.81 13.69 9.40
CA ILE A 274 -17.51 13.24 9.89
C ILE A 274 -17.71 11.97 10.70
N VAL A 275 -17.03 10.90 10.31
CA VAL A 275 -16.98 9.62 11.02
C VAL A 275 -15.57 9.36 11.48
N GLU A 276 -15.35 9.45 12.80
CA GLU A 276 -14.03 9.26 13.39
C GLU A 276 -13.81 7.78 13.74
N SER A 277 -12.62 7.27 13.41
CA SER A 277 -12.12 5.98 13.92
C SER A 277 -13.06 4.78 13.70
N VAL A 278 -13.16 4.35 12.46
CA VAL A 278 -13.76 3.06 12.12
C VAL A 278 -12.71 1.95 12.10
N ALA A 279 -13.10 0.71 12.40
CA ALA A 279 -12.24 -0.43 12.19
C ALA A 279 -11.93 -0.60 10.68
N HIS A 280 -10.74 -1.08 10.33
CA HIS A 280 -10.37 -1.31 8.92
C HIS A 280 -11.38 -2.22 8.19
N THR A 281 -11.95 -3.19 8.92
CA THR A 281 -12.98 -4.10 8.40
C THR A 281 -14.32 -3.42 8.10
N GLU A 282 -14.56 -2.22 8.62
CA GLU A 282 -15.79 -1.44 8.40
C GLU A 282 -15.60 -0.34 7.33
N VAL A 283 -14.37 -0.05 6.92
CA VAL A 283 -14.07 1.03 5.94
C VAL A 283 -14.83 0.82 4.64
N ALA A 284 -14.92 -0.42 4.16
CA ALA A 284 -15.66 -0.77 2.95
C ALA A 284 -17.14 -0.39 3.01
N ASP A 285 -17.76 -0.44 4.19
CA ASP A 285 -19.17 -0.08 4.36
C ASP A 285 -19.40 1.41 4.12
N TYR A 286 -18.48 2.25 4.57
CA TYR A 286 -18.53 3.69 4.33
C TYR A 286 -18.18 4.05 2.88
N ILE A 287 -17.21 3.36 2.27
CA ILE A 287 -16.88 3.55 0.84
C ILE A 287 -18.10 3.25 -0.02
N ASN A 288 -18.86 2.21 0.28
CA ASN A 288 -20.08 1.84 -0.45
C ASN A 288 -21.25 2.87 -0.33
N LEU A 289 -21.12 3.91 0.51
CA LEU A 289 -22.07 5.03 0.55
C LEU A 289 -21.69 6.15 -0.44
N MET A 290 -20.49 6.14 -0.97
CA MET A 290 -19.93 7.22 -1.76
C MET A 290 -20.35 7.11 -3.23
N SER A 291 -20.74 8.23 -3.82
CA SER A 291 -20.92 8.33 -5.27
C SER A 291 -19.58 8.47 -5.99
N THR A 292 -18.59 9.07 -5.34
CA THR A 292 -17.19 9.15 -5.76
C THR A 292 -16.28 9.28 -4.55
N LEU A 293 -15.10 8.66 -4.60
CA LEU A 293 -14.05 8.86 -3.60
C LEU A 293 -13.01 9.84 -4.15
N VAL A 294 -12.62 10.81 -3.32
CA VAL A 294 -11.60 11.82 -3.66
C VAL A 294 -10.36 11.62 -2.81
N LEU A 295 -9.18 11.52 -3.45
CA LEU A 295 -7.88 11.54 -2.79
C LEU A 295 -7.08 12.76 -3.29
N PRO A 296 -7.24 13.92 -2.66
CA PRO A 296 -6.68 15.20 -3.11
C PRO A 296 -5.29 15.46 -2.52
N SER A 297 -4.46 14.43 -2.34
CA SER A 297 -3.14 14.55 -1.70
C SER A 297 -2.28 15.62 -2.37
N GLU A 298 -1.49 16.32 -1.56
CA GLU A 298 -0.61 17.43 -2.00
C GLU A 298 0.83 17.15 -1.59
N THR A 299 1.76 17.44 -2.48
CA THR A 299 3.19 17.40 -2.20
C THR A 299 3.56 18.52 -1.24
N THR A 300 4.30 18.22 -0.19
CA THR A 300 4.75 19.22 0.79
C THR A 300 6.25 19.13 1.04
N SER A 301 6.86 20.26 1.38
CA SER A 301 8.25 20.35 1.82
C SER A 301 8.43 20.35 3.35
N ASP A 302 7.35 20.25 4.12
CA ASP A 302 7.39 20.42 5.57
C ASP A 302 8.00 19.23 6.31
N PHE A 303 8.01 18.06 5.71
CA PHE A 303 8.64 16.86 6.28
C PHE A 303 10.14 16.84 6.01
N LYS A 304 10.93 16.63 7.08
CA LYS A 304 12.38 16.48 6.97
C LYS A 304 12.80 15.15 7.58
N THR A 305 13.51 14.35 6.80
CA THR A 305 14.23 13.17 7.27
C THR A 305 15.73 13.44 7.25
N LEU A 306 16.53 12.48 7.70
CA LEU A 306 18.00 12.60 7.61
C LEU A 306 18.51 12.68 6.16
N THR A 307 17.74 12.23 5.17
CA THR A 307 18.21 12.05 3.80
C THR A 307 17.36 12.76 2.75
N SER A 308 16.17 13.26 3.11
CA SER A 308 15.29 13.94 2.16
C SER A 308 14.38 14.96 2.85
N VAL A 309 13.81 15.82 2.03
CA VAL A 309 12.81 16.82 2.43
C VAL A 309 11.55 16.59 1.58
N GLY A 310 10.40 16.71 2.21
CA GLY A 310 9.10 16.64 1.57
C GLY A 310 8.35 15.33 1.82
N TRP A 311 7.13 15.33 1.31
CA TRP A 311 6.24 14.18 1.24
C TRP A 311 5.40 14.29 -0.02
N LYS A 312 5.13 13.18 -0.68
CA LYS A 312 4.12 13.04 -1.72
C LYS A 312 3.48 11.67 -1.64
N GLU A 313 2.31 11.49 -2.22
CA GLU A 313 1.58 10.23 -2.13
C GLU A 313 2.40 9.06 -2.69
N GLN A 314 2.55 8.01 -1.90
CA GLN A 314 3.36 6.86 -2.28
C GLN A 314 2.59 5.87 -3.15
N PHE A 315 1.26 5.78 -2.96
CA PHE A 315 0.42 4.88 -3.73
C PHE A 315 -1.06 5.30 -3.73
N GLY A 316 -1.63 5.59 -2.53
CA GLY A 316 -3.06 5.87 -2.39
C GLY A 316 -3.92 4.61 -2.31
N HIS A 317 -3.65 3.72 -1.34
CA HIS A 317 -4.37 2.45 -1.17
C HIS A 317 -5.89 2.59 -1.19
N VAL A 318 -6.42 3.67 -0.63
CA VAL A 318 -7.87 3.93 -0.61
C VAL A 318 -8.48 4.02 -2.01
N LEU A 319 -7.71 4.39 -3.02
CA LEU A 319 -8.19 4.40 -4.41
C LEU A 319 -8.54 2.99 -4.90
N ILE A 320 -7.65 2.01 -4.67
CA ILE A 320 -7.91 0.63 -5.06
C ILE A 320 -9.00 -0.02 -4.20
N GLU A 321 -9.15 0.39 -2.94
CA GLU A 321 -10.25 -0.01 -2.06
C GLU A 321 -11.60 0.49 -2.58
N ALA A 322 -11.68 1.76 -3.02
CA ALA A 322 -12.87 2.32 -3.64
C ALA A 322 -13.18 1.67 -4.99
N MET A 323 -12.18 1.49 -5.82
CA MET A 323 -12.33 0.76 -7.09
C MET A 323 -12.88 -0.65 -6.89
N ALA A 324 -12.42 -1.37 -5.85
CA ALA A 324 -12.92 -2.70 -5.50
C ALA A 324 -14.39 -2.68 -5.04
N CYS A 325 -14.84 -1.58 -4.45
CA CYS A 325 -16.25 -1.34 -4.14
C CYS A 325 -17.06 -0.81 -5.36
N LYS A 326 -16.46 -0.76 -6.55
CA LYS A 326 -17.05 -0.18 -7.78
C LYS A 326 -17.41 1.31 -7.63
N VAL A 327 -16.74 2.02 -6.73
CA VAL A 327 -16.88 3.47 -6.51
C VAL A 327 -15.87 4.18 -7.40
N PRO A 328 -16.30 5.09 -8.29
CA PRO A 328 -15.39 5.86 -9.14
C PRO A 328 -14.53 6.79 -8.31
N VAL A 329 -13.32 7.08 -8.78
CA VAL A 329 -12.32 7.82 -8.02
C VAL A 329 -11.87 9.10 -8.71
N ILE A 330 -11.57 10.11 -7.91
CA ILE A 330 -10.90 11.34 -8.33
C ILE A 330 -9.62 11.45 -7.49
N GLY A 331 -8.48 11.75 -8.12
CA GLY A 331 -7.23 11.97 -7.40
C GLY A 331 -6.47 13.18 -7.91
N SER A 332 -5.60 13.73 -7.06
CA SER A 332 -4.63 14.72 -7.52
C SER A 332 -3.52 14.05 -8.35
N ASP A 333 -2.66 14.84 -8.97
CA ASP A 333 -1.47 14.35 -9.68
C ASP A 333 -0.26 14.14 -8.74
N SER A 334 -0.47 14.08 -7.43
CA SER A 334 0.58 13.84 -6.43
C SER A 334 1.09 12.39 -6.48
N GLY A 335 2.38 12.24 -6.69
CA GLY A 335 3.09 10.95 -6.61
C GLY A 335 2.54 9.86 -7.50
N GLU A 336 2.18 8.71 -6.92
CA GLU A 336 1.72 7.53 -7.67
C GLU A 336 0.23 7.57 -8.05
N ILE A 337 -0.55 8.54 -7.56
CA ILE A 337 -2.00 8.63 -7.79
C ILE A 337 -2.36 8.50 -9.28
N PRO A 338 -1.73 9.24 -10.24
CA PRO A 338 -2.08 9.13 -11.65
C PRO A 338 -1.88 7.71 -12.22
N ASN A 339 -0.82 7.02 -11.80
CA ASN A 339 -0.52 5.65 -12.25
C ASN A 339 -1.52 4.63 -11.68
N VAL A 340 -1.93 4.81 -10.42
CA VAL A 340 -2.94 3.96 -9.77
C VAL A 340 -4.29 4.15 -10.44
N ILE A 341 -4.72 5.38 -10.69
CA ILE A 341 -5.98 5.69 -11.37
C ILE A 341 -5.94 5.23 -12.83
N GLY A 342 -4.96 5.69 -13.62
CA GLY A 342 -4.91 5.45 -15.06
C GLY A 342 -6.19 5.91 -15.75
N ASP A 343 -6.88 5.00 -16.42
CA ASP A 343 -8.15 5.22 -17.14
C ASP A 343 -9.40 4.98 -16.27
N ALA A 344 -9.23 4.63 -15.00
CA ALA A 344 -10.29 4.23 -14.08
C ALA A 344 -10.91 5.38 -13.26
N GLY A 345 -10.55 6.63 -13.52
CA GLY A 345 -11.02 7.78 -12.76
C GLY A 345 -10.57 9.10 -13.37
N LEU A 346 -10.71 10.18 -12.61
CA LEU A 346 -10.29 11.52 -13.03
C LEU A 346 -9.09 11.97 -12.21
N VAL A 347 -8.16 12.70 -12.85
CA VAL A 347 -6.98 13.28 -12.21
C VAL A 347 -7.00 14.80 -12.39
N PHE A 348 -6.68 15.52 -11.34
CA PHE A 348 -6.59 16.98 -11.34
C PHE A 348 -5.24 17.46 -10.78
N PRO A 349 -4.74 18.66 -11.12
CA PRO A 349 -3.51 19.22 -10.55
C PRO A 349 -3.62 19.39 -9.03
N GLU A 350 -2.62 18.96 -8.26
CA GLU A 350 -2.63 19.09 -6.80
C GLU A 350 -2.77 20.57 -6.38
N GLY A 351 -3.59 20.84 -5.36
CA GLY A 351 -3.88 22.18 -4.87
C GLY A 351 -4.90 22.98 -5.71
N ASP A 352 -5.33 22.49 -6.89
CA ASP A 352 -6.26 23.18 -7.77
C ASP A 352 -7.73 22.83 -7.41
N ALA A 353 -8.35 23.68 -6.58
CA ALA A 353 -9.74 23.51 -6.15
C ALA A 353 -10.75 23.66 -7.30
N GLU A 354 -10.47 24.48 -8.32
CA GLU A 354 -11.36 24.67 -9.48
C GLU A 354 -11.35 23.43 -10.38
N ALA A 355 -10.17 22.88 -10.65
CA ALA A 355 -10.03 21.64 -11.40
C ALA A 355 -10.71 20.46 -10.67
N LEU A 356 -10.55 20.37 -9.34
CA LEU A 356 -11.25 19.36 -8.53
C LEU A 356 -12.76 19.54 -8.59
N ALA A 357 -13.28 20.78 -8.48
CA ALA A 357 -14.70 21.06 -8.61
C ALA A 357 -15.25 20.60 -9.97
N ASN A 358 -14.51 20.87 -11.05
CA ASN A 358 -14.86 20.39 -12.39
C ASN A 358 -14.88 18.86 -12.50
N CYS A 359 -13.91 18.15 -11.89
CA CYS A 359 -13.94 16.69 -11.81
C CYS A 359 -15.18 16.18 -11.03
N CYS A 360 -15.54 16.83 -9.92
CA CYS A 360 -16.75 16.48 -9.17
C CYS A 360 -18.02 16.68 -10.01
N VAL A 361 -18.11 17.75 -10.81
CA VAL A 361 -19.25 17.98 -11.71
C VAL A 361 -19.35 16.89 -12.76
N GLN A 362 -18.23 16.49 -13.37
CA GLN A 362 -18.20 15.38 -14.34
C GLN A 362 -18.66 14.07 -13.70
N MET A 363 -18.24 13.81 -12.46
CA MET A 363 -18.65 12.58 -11.73
C MET A 363 -20.13 12.57 -11.34
N MET A 364 -20.82 13.72 -11.34
CA MET A 364 -22.28 13.76 -11.17
C MET A 364 -23.03 13.24 -12.41
N GLU A 365 -22.36 13.05 -13.54
CA GLU A 365 -22.94 12.43 -14.73
C GLU A 365 -22.95 10.90 -14.54
N ALA A 366 -24.15 10.33 -14.37
CA ALA A 366 -24.34 8.93 -13.99
C ALA A 366 -23.66 7.94 -14.96
N GLU A 367 -23.71 8.21 -16.28
CA GLU A 367 -23.10 7.34 -17.30
C GLU A 367 -21.57 7.30 -17.16
N LEU A 368 -20.94 8.46 -16.93
CA LEU A 368 -19.49 8.56 -16.74
C LEU A 368 -19.07 7.87 -15.43
N ALA A 369 -19.78 8.13 -14.34
CA ALA A 369 -19.49 7.55 -13.04
C ALA A 369 -19.60 6.01 -13.07
N GLU A 370 -20.65 5.47 -13.69
CA GLU A 370 -20.82 4.01 -13.84
C GLU A 370 -19.72 3.39 -14.71
N LYS A 371 -19.36 4.04 -15.82
CA LYS A 371 -18.28 3.60 -16.70
C LYS A 371 -16.95 3.55 -15.93
N LEU A 372 -16.55 4.64 -15.26
CA LEU A 372 -15.29 4.72 -14.54
C LEU A 372 -15.28 3.77 -13.33
N GLY A 373 -16.37 3.65 -12.60
CA GLY A 373 -16.51 2.68 -11.52
C GLY A 373 -16.36 1.22 -12.00
N THR A 374 -16.86 0.90 -13.20
CA THR A 374 -16.71 -0.44 -13.79
C THR A 374 -15.27 -0.69 -14.22
N ILE A 375 -14.61 0.26 -14.88
CA ILE A 375 -13.19 0.16 -15.28
C ILE A 375 -12.33 -0.01 -14.01
N GLY A 376 -12.57 0.81 -12.99
CA GLY A 376 -11.88 0.74 -11.71
C GLY A 376 -12.01 -0.61 -11.03
N TYR A 377 -13.23 -1.15 -10.98
CA TYR A 377 -13.49 -2.47 -10.42
C TYR A 377 -12.70 -3.57 -11.15
N MET A 378 -12.74 -3.57 -12.49
CA MET A 378 -12.00 -4.55 -13.28
C MET A 378 -10.48 -4.43 -13.06
N LYS A 379 -9.95 -3.21 -12.99
CA LYS A 379 -8.54 -2.94 -12.69
C LYS A 379 -8.17 -3.44 -11.28
N ALA A 380 -8.97 -3.12 -10.26
CA ALA A 380 -8.73 -3.55 -8.89
C ALA A 380 -8.70 -5.09 -8.78
N MET A 381 -9.68 -5.78 -9.38
CA MET A 381 -9.77 -7.24 -9.33
C MET A 381 -8.63 -7.93 -10.08
N SER A 382 -8.22 -7.40 -11.23
CA SER A 382 -7.16 -8.03 -12.04
C SER A 382 -5.74 -7.72 -11.59
N GLN A 383 -5.50 -6.58 -10.91
CA GLN A 383 -4.15 -6.11 -10.62
C GLN A 383 -3.81 -5.99 -9.13
N TYR A 384 -4.81 -5.71 -8.26
CA TYR A 384 -4.55 -5.26 -6.90
C TYR A 384 -5.11 -6.16 -5.79
N THR A 385 -5.82 -7.24 -6.11
CA THR A 385 -6.20 -8.23 -5.09
C THR A 385 -4.96 -8.90 -4.51
N ASN A 386 -5.04 -9.41 -3.29
CA ASN A 386 -3.96 -10.17 -2.68
C ASN A 386 -3.51 -11.33 -3.58
N GLN A 387 -4.45 -12.01 -4.25
CA GLN A 387 -4.14 -13.10 -5.18
C GLN A 387 -3.45 -12.61 -6.45
N ALA A 388 -3.91 -11.50 -7.05
CA ALA A 388 -3.30 -10.93 -8.26
C ALA A 388 -1.86 -10.47 -7.98
N LEU A 389 -1.63 -9.79 -6.86
CA LEU A 389 -0.30 -9.35 -6.45
C LEU A 389 0.62 -10.53 -6.09
N ALA A 390 0.09 -11.57 -5.43
CA ALA A 390 0.85 -12.78 -5.13
C ALA A 390 1.34 -13.45 -6.42
N LYS A 391 0.49 -13.53 -7.45
CA LYS A 391 0.86 -14.06 -8.76
C LYS A 391 1.96 -13.23 -9.43
N GLN A 392 1.80 -11.90 -9.47
CA GLN A 392 2.82 -10.99 -10.03
C GLN A 392 4.16 -11.11 -9.28
N GLN A 393 4.12 -11.28 -7.96
CA GLN A 393 5.32 -11.46 -7.14
C GLN A 393 6.00 -12.81 -7.41
N LEU A 394 5.22 -13.88 -7.57
CA LEU A 394 5.75 -15.20 -7.92
C LEU A 394 6.42 -15.18 -9.29
N GLU A 395 5.78 -14.61 -10.30
CA GLU A 395 6.34 -14.45 -11.65
C GLU A 395 7.70 -13.74 -11.59
N PHE A 396 7.79 -12.63 -10.83
CA PHE A 396 9.05 -11.91 -10.65
C PHE A 396 10.13 -12.76 -9.97
N TYR A 397 9.78 -13.54 -8.94
CA TYR A 397 10.72 -14.44 -8.29
C TYR A 397 11.22 -15.54 -9.24
N GLN A 398 10.34 -16.10 -10.05
CA GLN A 398 10.69 -17.13 -11.05
C GLN A 398 11.64 -16.58 -12.11
N GLU A 399 11.46 -15.33 -12.55
CA GLU A 399 12.37 -14.66 -13.48
C GLU A 399 13.79 -14.52 -12.89
N LEU A 400 13.91 -14.24 -11.60
CA LEU A 400 15.20 -14.07 -10.94
C LEU A 400 15.94 -15.39 -10.66
N VAL A 401 15.20 -16.49 -10.50
CA VAL A 401 15.78 -17.81 -10.17
C VAL A 401 16.22 -18.59 -11.41
N LYS A 402 15.65 -18.27 -12.57
CA LYS A 402 16.09 -18.82 -13.87
C LYS A 402 17.51 -18.35 -14.19
#